data_2113075da481d937477fb077223109f3
#
_entry.id   2113075da481d937477fb077223109f3
#
_cell.length_a   1.000
_cell.length_b   1.000
_cell.length_c   1.000
_cell.angle_alpha   90.00
_cell.angle_beta   90.00
_cell.angle_gamma   90.00
#
_symmetry.space_group_name_H-M   'P 1'
#
loop_
_entity.id
_entity.type
_entity.pdbx_description
1 polymer ?
#
loop_
_entity_poly.entity_id
_entity_poly.type
_entity_poly.pdbx_seq_one_letter_code
_entity_poly.pdbx_strand_id
1 'polypeptide(L)'
;MANKRDLKKYLHAMTEDLAAETVFIQHFYDGIDSEKVDAILDKILALQLKSLAEVTVSFDKTLKTSFNGNLSEYRKEKYKYYRNCYSVLLSEFEEGVGEILKEMNGLLSKEQLEENKKL
;
A
#
# COMPACT_ATOMS: atom_id res chain seq x y z
N MET A 1 15.29 -4.38 -8.80
CA MET A 1 14.41 -4.13 -7.65
C MET A 1 14.28 -2.64 -7.43
N ALA A 2 13.08 -2.19 -7.13
CA ALA A 2 12.84 -0.79 -6.81
C ALA A 2 13.60 -0.41 -5.53
N ASN A 3 14.18 0.77 -5.50
CA ASN A 3 14.81 1.31 -4.29
C ASN A 3 13.74 1.88 -3.33
N LYS A 4 14.15 2.30 -2.14
CA LYS A 4 13.21 2.86 -1.14
C LYS A 4 12.43 4.04 -1.67
N ARG A 5 13.07 4.90 -2.45
CA ARG A 5 12.44 6.09 -3.03
C ARG A 5 11.32 5.71 -4.01
N ASP A 6 11.60 4.77 -4.90
CA ASP A 6 10.62 4.31 -5.90
C ASP A 6 9.47 3.58 -5.23
N LEU A 7 9.75 2.78 -4.21
CA LEU A 7 8.73 2.08 -3.45
C LEU A 7 7.80 3.07 -2.73
N LYS A 8 8.36 4.09 -2.08
CA LYS A 8 7.56 5.15 -1.44
C LYS A 8 6.67 5.87 -2.44
N LYS A 9 7.19 6.19 -3.63
CA LYS A 9 6.40 6.82 -4.69
C LYS A 9 5.25 5.94 -5.13
N TYR A 10 5.50 4.64 -5.29
CA TYR A 10 4.46 3.68 -5.67
C TYR A 10 3.34 3.63 -4.62
N LEU A 11 3.71 3.53 -3.34
CA LEU A 11 2.74 3.46 -2.24
C LEU A 11 1.89 4.74 -2.17
N HIS A 12 2.52 5.91 -2.31
CA HIS A 12 1.81 7.19 -2.35
C HIS A 12 0.85 7.27 -3.53
N ALA A 13 1.33 6.94 -4.73
CA ALA A 13 0.52 7.02 -5.93
C ALA A 13 -0.72 6.12 -5.85
N MET A 14 -0.55 4.89 -5.39
CA MET A 14 -1.65 3.93 -5.26
C MET A 14 -2.69 4.39 -4.25
N THR A 15 -2.26 4.86 -3.08
CA THR A 15 -3.19 5.32 -2.04
C THR A 15 -3.86 6.64 -2.42
N GLU A 16 -3.18 7.54 -3.08
CA GLU A 16 -3.76 8.78 -3.59
C GLU A 16 -4.82 8.50 -4.66
N ASP A 17 -4.56 7.55 -5.55
CA ASP A 17 -5.53 7.14 -6.57
C ASP A 17 -6.78 6.54 -5.92
N LEU A 18 -6.63 5.71 -4.91
CA LEU A 18 -7.77 5.15 -4.16
C LEU A 18 -8.59 6.23 -3.50
N ALA A 19 -7.93 7.20 -2.87
CA ALA A 19 -8.61 8.32 -2.21
C ALA A 19 -9.37 9.18 -3.23
N ALA A 20 -8.73 9.50 -4.35
CA ALA A 20 -9.34 10.28 -5.42
C ALA A 20 -10.57 9.59 -6.00
N GLU A 21 -10.48 8.27 -6.22
CA GLU A 21 -11.61 7.48 -6.74
C GLU A 21 -12.76 7.42 -5.74
N THR A 22 -12.45 7.31 -4.44
CA THR A 22 -13.46 7.31 -3.38
C THR A 22 -14.22 8.65 -3.36
N VAL A 23 -13.49 9.75 -3.45
CA VAL A 23 -14.09 11.10 -3.49
C VAL A 23 -14.92 11.28 -4.78
N PHE A 24 -14.42 10.78 -5.91
CA PHE A 24 -15.15 10.79 -7.18
C PHE A 24 -16.51 10.08 -7.04
N ILE A 25 -16.52 8.89 -6.45
CA ILE A 25 -17.75 8.11 -6.23
C ILE A 25 -18.75 8.92 -5.40
N GLN A 26 -18.27 9.57 -4.34
CA GLN A 26 -19.12 10.37 -3.45
C GLN A 26 -19.81 11.50 -4.20
N HIS A 27 -19.09 12.17 -5.10
CA HIS A 27 -19.61 13.34 -5.82
C HIS A 27 -20.35 13.00 -7.11
N PHE A 28 -19.98 11.90 -7.74
CA PHE A 28 -20.58 11.50 -9.02
C PHE A 28 -21.91 10.77 -8.84
N TYR A 29 -22.04 9.94 -7.83
CA TYR A 29 -23.25 9.15 -7.59
C TYR A 29 -24.08 9.75 -6.44
N ASP A 30 -25.41 9.67 -6.57
CA ASP A 30 -26.32 10.10 -5.54
C ASP A 30 -26.53 9.02 -4.47
N GLY A 31 -26.86 9.44 -3.26
CA GLY A 31 -27.22 8.53 -2.17
C GLY A 31 -26.07 7.80 -1.54
N ILE A 32 -24.84 8.27 -1.75
CA ILE A 32 -23.65 7.66 -1.13
C ILE A 32 -23.57 8.08 0.33
N ASP A 33 -23.38 7.08 1.22
CA ASP A 33 -23.26 7.30 2.66
C ASP A 33 -21.91 7.96 2.98
N SER A 34 -21.95 9.22 3.42
CA SER A 34 -20.75 9.99 3.72
C SER A 34 -19.95 9.43 4.89
N GLU A 35 -20.58 8.80 5.87
CA GLU A 35 -19.88 8.16 6.98
C GLU A 35 -19.05 6.98 6.51
N LYS A 36 -19.58 6.20 5.57
CA LYS A 36 -18.83 5.08 4.97
C LYS A 36 -17.68 5.58 4.12
N VAL A 37 -17.87 6.68 3.40
CA VAL A 37 -16.78 7.31 2.63
C VAL A 37 -15.66 7.75 3.56
N ASP A 38 -15.99 8.41 4.66
CA ASP A 38 -15.00 8.86 5.63
C ASP A 38 -14.24 7.67 6.24
N ALA A 39 -14.94 6.58 6.55
CA ALA A 39 -14.32 5.36 7.06
C ALA A 39 -13.34 4.76 6.04
N ILE A 40 -13.71 4.76 4.76
CA ILE A 40 -12.82 4.25 3.70
C ILE A 40 -11.59 5.14 3.55
N LEU A 41 -11.77 6.46 3.57
CA LEU A 41 -10.64 7.40 3.50
C LEU A 41 -9.69 7.22 4.68
N ASP A 42 -10.21 6.98 5.88
CA ASP A 42 -9.41 6.69 7.07
C ASP A 42 -8.61 5.40 6.89
N LYS A 43 -9.20 4.37 6.30
CA LYS A 43 -8.51 3.10 6.02
C LYS A 43 -7.41 3.28 4.98
N ILE A 44 -7.65 4.10 3.96
CA ILE A 44 -6.64 4.41 2.94
C ILE A 44 -5.44 5.11 3.59
N LEU A 45 -5.71 6.10 4.44
CA LEU A 45 -4.66 6.81 5.17
C LEU A 45 -3.88 5.88 6.09
N ALA A 46 -4.58 5.02 6.83
CA ALA A 46 -3.95 4.04 7.72
C ALA A 46 -3.04 3.07 6.94
N LEU A 47 -3.51 2.59 5.79
CA LEU A 47 -2.72 1.71 4.91
C LEU A 47 -1.48 2.44 4.39
N GLN A 48 -1.62 3.69 3.98
CA GLN A 48 -0.50 4.50 3.52
C GLN A 48 0.56 4.67 4.61
N LEU A 49 0.14 5.09 5.80
CA LEU A 49 1.06 5.35 6.91
C LEU A 49 1.77 4.07 7.36
N LYS A 50 1.04 2.97 7.47
CA LYS A 50 1.61 1.67 7.84
C LYS A 50 2.66 1.23 6.81
N SER A 51 2.29 1.26 5.54
CA SER A 51 3.15 0.80 4.45
C SER A 51 4.41 1.64 4.33
N LEU A 52 4.27 2.97 4.45
CA LEU A 52 5.41 3.88 4.39
C LEU A 52 6.37 3.67 5.57
N ALA A 53 5.83 3.40 6.77
CA ALA A 53 6.65 3.09 7.93
C ALA A 53 7.46 1.80 7.73
N GLU A 54 6.87 0.80 7.09
CA GLU A 54 7.52 -0.48 6.81
C GLU A 54 8.64 -0.37 5.77
N VAL A 55 8.65 0.66 4.92
CA VAL A 55 9.75 0.90 3.97
C VAL A 55 11.04 1.27 4.69
N THR A 56 10.96 1.86 5.88
CA THR A 56 12.11 2.33 6.63
C THR A 56 12.76 1.26 7.51
N VAL A 57 12.70 -0.01 7.10
CA VAL A 57 13.41 -1.08 7.80
C VAL A 57 14.92 -0.96 7.59
N SER A 58 15.68 -1.42 8.56
CA SER A 58 17.13 -1.44 8.46
C SER A 58 17.66 -2.83 8.83
N PHE A 59 18.76 -3.20 8.17
CA PHE A 59 19.45 -4.46 8.46
C PHE A 59 20.17 -4.32 9.80
N ASP A 60 19.83 -5.17 10.75
CA ASP A 60 20.31 -5.08 12.14
C ASP A 60 21.69 -5.67 12.38
N LYS A 61 22.28 -6.31 11.37
CA LYS A 61 23.62 -6.93 11.47
C LYS A 61 24.66 -6.03 10.85
N THR A 62 25.84 -6.01 11.46
CA THR A 62 26.96 -5.24 10.94
C THR A 62 28.00 -6.16 10.31
N LEU A 63 28.74 -5.64 9.34
CA LEU A 63 29.81 -6.36 8.66
C LEU A 63 30.85 -6.88 9.65
N LYS A 64 31.22 -6.03 10.61
CA LYS A 64 32.30 -6.31 11.54
C LYS A 64 31.95 -7.32 12.64
N THR A 65 30.73 -7.20 13.18
CA THR A 65 30.33 -8.00 14.35
C THR A 65 29.67 -9.32 13.97
N SER A 66 28.95 -9.37 12.85
CA SER A 66 28.18 -10.56 12.47
C SER A 66 28.82 -11.40 11.38
N PHE A 67 29.71 -10.82 10.55
CA PHE A 67 30.26 -11.48 9.38
C PHE A 67 31.82 -11.51 9.38
N ASN A 68 32.43 -11.11 10.47
CA ASN A 68 33.89 -11.09 10.61
C ASN A 68 34.63 -10.42 9.44
N GLY A 69 34.05 -9.36 8.91
CA GLY A 69 34.59 -8.64 7.77
C GLY A 69 34.37 -9.28 6.42
N ASN A 70 33.57 -10.34 6.32
CA ASN A 70 33.22 -10.98 5.05
C ASN A 70 32.17 -10.17 4.30
N LEU A 71 32.65 -9.30 3.41
CA LEU A 71 31.79 -8.38 2.67
C LEU A 71 30.80 -9.10 1.74
N SER A 72 31.22 -10.22 1.13
CA SER A 72 30.39 -11.00 0.23
C SER A 72 29.17 -11.57 0.94
N GLU A 73 29.35 -12.19 2.10
CA GLU A 73 28.26 -12.72 2.93
C GLU A 73 27.36 -11.61 3.45
N TYR A 74 27.95 -10.52 3.93
CA TYR A 74 27.20 -9.37 4.42
C TYR A 74 26.24 -8.83 3.34
N ARG A 75 26.72 -8.65 2.12
CA ARG A 75 25.91 -8.15 1.00
C ARG A 75 24.79 -9.12 0.64
N LYS A 76 25.08 -10.43 0.64
CA LYS A 76 24.06 -11.46 0.34
C LYS A 76 22.95 -11.47 1.38
N GLU A 77 23.30 -11.48 2.66
CA GLU A 77 22.34 -11.50 3.76
C GLU A 77 21.51 -10.21 3.79
N LYS A 78 22.15 -9.08 3.60
CA LYS A 78 21.50 -7.78 3.54
C LYS A 78 20.50 -7.71 2.38
N TYR A 79 20.88 -8.19 1.21
CA TYR A 79 20.02 -8.24 0.04
C TYR A 79 18.78 -9.12 0.28
N LYS A 80 18.99 -10.32 0.82
CA LYS A 80 17.90 -11.25 1.15
C LYS A 80 16.92 -10.64 2.16
N TYR A 81 17.48 -9.98 3.18
CA TYR A 81 16.66 -9.33 4.21
C TYR A 81 15.72 -8.27 3.62
N TYR A 82 16.26 -7.34 2.84
CA TYR A 82 15.45 -6.29 2.23
C TYR A 82 14.48 -6.84 1.20
N ARG A 83 14.90 -7.80 0.41
CA ARG A 83 14.03 -8.46 -0.56
C ARG A 83 12.82 -9.10 0.12
N ASN A 84 13.07 -9.81 1.22
CA ASN A 84 12.01 -10.46 1.99
C ASN A 84 11.06 -9.43 2.61
N CYS A 85 11.60 -8.40 3.27
CA CYS A 85 10.81 -7.34 3.89
C CYS A 85 9.91 -6.63 2.87
N TYR A 86 10.44 -6.28 1.72
CA TYR A 86 9.67 -5.57 0.70
C TYR A 86 8.66 -6.47 -0.01
N SER A 87 8.98 -7.74 -0.18
CA SER A 87 8.03 -8.72 -0.72
C SER A 87 6.81 -8.88 0.20
N VAL A 88 7.05 -9.02 1.50
CA VAL A 88 5.97 -9.10 2.50
C VAL A 88 5.17 -7.80 2.54
N LEU A 89 5.85 -6.65 2.53
CA LEU A 89 5.21 -5.34 2.53
C LEU A 89 4.26 -5.19 1.34
N LEU A 90 4.73 -5.50 0.14
CA LEU A 90 3.92 -5.39 -1.08
C LEU A 90 2.74 -6.34 -1.08
N SER A 91 2.93 -7.57 -0.58
CA SER A 91 1.85 -8.55 -0.46
C SER A 91 0.76 -8.06 0.49
N GLU A 92 1.14 -7.55 1.66
CA GLU A 92 0.20 -7.00 2.63
C GLU A 92 -0.49 -5.73 2.10
N PHE A 93 0.26 -4.89 1.40
CA PHE A 93 -0.28 -3.67 0.80
C PHE A 93 -1.34 -4.00 -0.27
N GLU A 94 -1.06 -4.94 -1.16
CA GLU A 94 -2.01 -5.39 -2.19
C GLU A 94 -3.27 -5.99 -1.58
N GLU A 95 -3.11 -6.74 -0.50
CA GLU A 95 -4.25 -7.29 0.24
C GLU A 95 -5.11 -6.18 0.84
N GLY A 96 -4.47 -5.17 1.44
CA GLY A 96 -5.15 -3.98 1.97
C GLY A 96 -5.89 -3.20 0.88
N VAL A 97 -5.28 -3.03 -0.28
CA VAL A 97 -5.91 -2.37 -1.44
C VAL A 97 -7.14 -3.15 -1.89
N GLY A 98 -7.03 -4.49 -1.95
CA GLY A 98 -8.17 -5.35 -2.32
C GLY A 98 -9.35 -5.20 -1.37
N GLU A 99 -9.10 -5.12 -0.07
CA GLU A 99 -10.16 -4.91 0.93
C GLU A 99 -10.82 -3.54 0.78
N ILE A 100 -10.01 -2.50 0.56
CA ILE A 100 -10.53 -1.13 0.34
C ILE A 100 -11.39 -1.07 -0.92
N LEU A 101 -10.96 -1.72 -2.01
CA LEU A 101 -11.73 -1.78 -3.25
C LEU A 101 -13.09 -2.45 -3.04
N LYS A 102 -13.15 -3.51 -2.24
CA LYS A 102 -14.42 -4.17 -1.88
C LYS A 102 -15.35 -3.22 -1.14
N GLU A 103 -14.82 -2.46 -0.20
CA GLU A 103 -15.60 -1.48 0.56
C GLU A 103 -16.08 -0.33 -0.34
N MET A 104 -15.25 0.13 -1.26
CA MET A 104 -15.63 1.15 -2.25
C MET A 104 -16.77 0.65 -3.13
N ASN A 105 -16.69 -0.59 -3.61
CA ASN A 105 -17.75 -1.21 -4.39
C ASN A 105 -19.05 -1.35 -3.58
N GLY A 106 -18.93 -1.55 -2.27
CA GLY A 106 -20.04 -1.63 -1.35
C GLY A 106 -20.81 -0.31 -1.19
N LEU A 107 -20.22 0.83 -1.58
CA LEU A 107 -20.89 2.13 -1.57
C LEU A 107 -21.91 2.25 -2.71
N LEU A 108 -21.74 1.49 -3.76
CA LEU A 108 -22.52 1.61 -4.99
C LEU A 108 -23.65 0.59 -5.02
N SER A 109 -24.82 1.00 -5.56
CA SER A 109 -25.89 0.08 -5.90
C SER A 109 -25.44 -0.81 -7.07
N LYS A 110 -26.19 -1.88 -7.32
CA LYS A 110 -25.92 -2.80 -8.42
C LYS A 110 -25.85 -2.09 -9.78
N GLU A 111 -26.75 -1.16 -10.00
CA GLU A 111 -26.82 -0.36 -11.24
C GLU A 111 -25.62 0.59 -11.33
N GLN A 112 -25.26 1.23 -10.22
CA GLN A 112 -24.11 2.12 -10.16
C GLN A 112 -22.80 1.38 -10.40
N LEU A 113 -22.67 0.15 -9.89
CA LEU A 113 -21.50 -0.70 -10.16
C LEU A 113 -21.32 -0.98 -11.64
N GLU A 114 -22.40 -1.32 -12.34
CA GLU A 114 -22.37 -1.57 -13.77
C GLU A 114 -21.97 -0.32 -14.55
N GLU A 115 -22.51 0.83 -14.17
CA GLU A 115 -22.19 2.12 -14.77
C GLU A 115 -20.71 2.47 -14.56
N ASN A 116 -20.20 2.27 -13.35
CA ASN A 116 -18.80 2.55 -13.02
C ASN A 116 -17.81 1.70 -13.81
N LYS A 117 -18.14 0.44 -14.08
CA LYS A 117 -17.33 -0.46 -14.90
C LYS A 117 -17.18 0.00 -16.35
N LYS A 118 -18.15 0.79 -16.83
CA LYS A 118 -18.13 1.31 -18.20
C LYS A 118 -17.32 2.59 -18.36
N LEU A 119 -16.93 3.20 -17.24
CA LEU A 119 -16.08 4.37 -17.23
C LEU A 119 -14.60 3.94 -17.35
#